data_0e0da8fc1bd14c840d98dd3b39969d5a
#
_entry.id   0e0da8fc1bd14c840d98dd3b39969d5a
#
_cell.length_a   1.000
_cell.length_b   1.000
_cell.length_c   1.000
_cell.angle_alpha   90.00
_cell.angle_beta   90.00
_cell.angle_gamma   90.00
#
_symmetry.space_group_name_H-M   'P 1'
#
loop_
_entity.id
_entity.type
_entity.pdbx_description
1 polymer ?
#
loop_
_entity_poly.entity_id
_entity_poly.type
_entity_poly.pdbx_seq_one_letter_code
_entity_poly.pdbx_strand_id
1 'polypeptide(L)'
;RRALGKEHCDVEDFMALISPAAEPYLETMAALSRKYTEERFGKTMSMFIPLYITNSCINHCVYCGFHATNPMPRVILTPEQCEDEYKAIKKLAPFENLLIVTGENPVKAGVPYLAKALDIAKKYFSNLKLEVMPLSAEDYAELTHHGMNGVICFQETYNRAHYNIYHPRGMKANFDWRCNGFDRMGQAGVHSIGMGVLIGLEKEWRTDITMMAYHLRYLQKHYWRTKYSVNFPRMRPAENGGFQPNCVMTDKQLAQVTFAMRIFDHDVDISYSTREPANIRDHMATLGVTTMSAESKTDPGGYYTYPTALEQFHVSDERTA
;
A
#
# COMPACT_ATOMS: atom_id res chain seq x y z
N ARG A 1 -19.10 15.42 -16.94
CA ARG A 1 -20.09 16.38 -16.36
C ARG A 1 -21.12 15.67 -15.50
N ARG A 2 -21.81 14.60 -16.02
CA ARG A 2 -22.83 13.87 -15.25
C ARG A 2 -22.29 13.38 -13.90
N ALA A 3 -21.14 12.71 -13.89
CA ALA A 3 -20.50 12.19 -12.68
C ALA A 3 -20.20 13.27 -11.64
N LEU A 4 -19.79 14.47 -12.06
CA LEU A 4 -19.49 15.60 -11.14
C LEU A 4 -20.72 16.21 -10.44
N GLY A 5 -21.91 15.89 -10.93
CA GLY A 5 -23.17 16.34 -10.32
C GLY A 5 -23.88 15.28 -9.49
N LYS A 6 -23.30 14.09 -9.36
CA LYS A 6 -23.86 12.99 -8.55
C LYS A 6 -23.32 13.04 -7.13
N GLU A 7 -24.17 12.77 -6.16
CA GLU A 7 -23.78 12.55 -4.76
C GLU A 7 -23.10 11.18 -4.59
N HIS A 8 -23.58 10.16 -5.31
CA HIS A 8 -23.02 8.81 -5.29
C HIS A 8 -22.66 8.38 -6.71
N CYS A 9 -21.38 8.16 -6.93
CA CYS A 9 -20.84 7.66 -8.19
C CYS A 9 -20.79 6.13 -8.22
N ASP A 10 -21.15 5.56 -9.37
CA ASP A 10 -20.89 4.17 -9.69
C ASP A 10 -19.51 4.00 -10.36
N VAL A 11 -19.14 2.76 -10.70
CA VAL A 11 -17.83 2.51 -11.34
C VAL A 11 -17.76 3.08 -12.76
N GLU A 12 -18.87 3.21 -13.46
CA GLU A 12 -18.90 3.84 -14.79
C GLU A 12 -18.61 5.34 -14.69
N ASP A 13 -19.15 6.01 -13.66
CA ASP A 13 -18.84 7.40 -13.36
C ASP A 13 -17.34 7.55 -13.00
N PHE A 14 -16.80 6.63 -12.21
CA PHE A 14 -15.38 6.60 -11.88
C PHE A 14 -14.49 6.46 -13.13
N MET A 15 -14.84 5.53 -14.03
CA MET A 15 -14.16 5.37 -15.33
C MET A 15 -14.18 6.67 -16.14
N ALA A 16 -15.32 7.35 -16.17
CA ALA A 16 -15.44 8.65 -16.85
C ALA A 16 -14.53 9.71 -16.20
N LEU A 17 -14.42 9.75 -14.86
CA LEU A 17 -13.58 10.70 -14.13
C LEU A 17 -12.07 10.45 -14.33
N ILE A 18 -11.63 9.21 -14.49
CA ILE A 18 -10.21 8.90 -14.77
C ILE A 18 -9.86 8.93 -16.26
N SER A 19 -10.83 9.14 -17.15
CA SER A 19 -10.61 9.19 -18.60
C SER A 19 -9.88 10.47 -19.02
N PRO A 20 -9.21 10.50 -20.18
CA PRO A 20 -8.61 11.72 -20.73
C PRO A 20 -9.65 12.84 -20.96
N ALA A 21 -10.90 12.48 -21.25
CA ALA A 21 -12.00 13.44 -21.44
C ALA A 21 -12.36 14.23 -20.19
N ALA A 22 -11.94 13.78 -19.00
CA ALA A 22 -12.15 14.50 -17.73
C ALA A 22 -11.04 15.51 -17.41
N GLU A 23 -9.91 15.51 -18.10
CA GLU A 23 -8.80 16.45 -17.86
C GLU A 23 -9.20 17.92 -17.82
N PRO A 24 -10.12 18.44 -18.68
CA PRO A 24 -10.57 19.82 -18.62
C PRO A 24 -11.34 20.18 -17.33
N TYR A 25 -11.76 19.18 -16.55
CA TYR A 25 -12.52 19.36 -15.30
C TYR A 25 -11.66 19.15 -14.05
N LEU A 26 -10.33 19.09 -14.18
CA LEU A 26 -9.44 18.74 -13.08
C LEU A 26 -9.58 19.67 -11.88
N GLU A 27 -9.70 21.00 -12.12
CA GLU A 27 -9.92 21.99 -11.05
C GLU A 27 -11.26 21.75 -10.32
N THR A 28 -12.32 21.44 -11.06
CA THR A 28 -13.61 21.09 -10.45
C THR A 28 -13.51 19.81 -9.63
N MET A 29 -12.78 18.82 -10.13
CA MET A 29 -12.54 17.56 -9.41
C MET A 29 -11.72 17.81 -8.14
N ALA A 30 -10.69 18.66 -8.20
CA ALA A 30 -9.89 19.02 -7.04
C ALA A 30 -10.73 19.69 -5.94
N ALA A 31 -11.59 20.66 -6.33
CA ALA A 31 -12.49 21.33 -5.42
C ALA A 31 -13.49 20.39 -4.74
N LEU A 32 -14.07 19.44 -5.50
CA LEU A 32 -14.98 18.41 -4.96
C LEU A 32 -14.21 17.42 -4.06
N SER A 33 -13.04 16.98 -4.48
CA SER A 33 -12.19 16.09 -3.70
C SER A 33 -11.85 16.70 -2.33
N ARG A 34 -11.41 17.97 -2.34
CA ARG A 34 -11.15 18.71 -1.09
C ARG A 34 -12.39 18.79 -0.22
N LYS A 35 -13.53 19.19 -0.79
CA LYS A 35 -14.80 19.28 -0.07
C LYS A 35 -15.15 17.98 0.64
N TYR A 36 -15.19 16.87 -0.09
CA TYR A 36 -15.54 15.55 0.48
C TYR A 36 -14.50 15.06 1.50
N THR A 37 -13.22 15.38 1.29
CA THR A 37 -12.17 15.07 2.27
C THR A 37 -12.39 15.86 3.57
N GLU A 38 -12.63 17.15 3.50
CA GLU A 38 -12.88 18.00 4.67
C GLU A 38 -14.18 17.61 5.40
N GLU A 39 -15.24 17.26 4.66
CA GLU A 39 -16.51 16.80 5.24
C GLU A 39 -16.38 15.47 5.99
N ARG A 40 -15.53 14.57 5.49
CA ARG A 40 -15.42 13.21 6.03
C ARG A 40 -14.29 13.02 7.01
N PHE A 41 -13.15 13.63 6.78
CA PHE A 41 -11.91 13.47 7.56
C PHE A 41 -11.49 14.74 8.30
N GLY A 42 -12.17 15.85 8.08
CA GLY A 42 -11.78 17.13 8.64
C GLY A 42 -10.45 17.63 8.05
N LYS A 43 -9.64 18.24 8.91
CA LYS A 43 -8.29 18.72 8.57
C LYS A 43 -7.21 17.83 9.22
N THR A 44 -7.44 16.53 9.25
CA THR A 44 -6.52 15.58 9.88
C THR A 44 -5.82 14.70 8.83
N MET A 45 -4.59 14.33 9.11
CA MET A 45 -3.78 13.42 8.31
C MET A 45 -3.27 12.30 9.21
N SER A 46 -3.46 11.06 8.79
CA SER A 46 -2.88 9.91 9.48
C SER A 46 -1.46 9.69 8.98
N MET A 47 -0.47 9.80 9.86
CA MET A 47 0.92 9.50 9.52
C MET A 47 1.28 8.10 10.00
N PHE A 48 2.00 7.35 9.17
CA PHE A 48 2.55 6.04 9.54
C PHE A 48 4.01 5.90 9.12
N ILE A 49 4.70 4.98 9.78
CA ILE A 49 6.08 4.64 9.46
C ILE A 49 6.17 3.18 9.04
N PRO A 50 6.74 2.86 7.85
CA PRO A 50 7.01 1.49 7.46
C PRO A 50 8.29 0.99 8.11
N LEU A 51 8.27 -0.21 8.67
CA LEU A 51 9.46 -0.93 9.12
C LEU A 51 9.57 -2.27 8.40
N TYR A 52 10.62 -2.44 7.65
CA TYR A 52 10.98 -3.71 7.03
C TYR A 52 11.71 -4.59 8.05
N ILE A 53 11.15 -5.74 8.39
CA ILE A 53 11.76 -6.67 9.35
C ILE A 53 12.49 -7.83 8.66
N THR A 54 12.28 -8.01 7.36
CA THR A 54 13.04 -8.96 6.54
C THR A 54 12.93 -8.67 5.04
N ASN A 55 14.01 -8.89 4.31
CA ASN A 55 14.04 -8.94 2.83
C ASN A 55 14.06 -10.38 2.29
N SER A 56 13.90 -11.39 3.15
CA SER A 56 13.84 -12.78 2.71
C SER A 56 12.57 -13.04 1.93
N CYS A 57 12.70 -13.32 0.63
CA CYS A 57 11.58 -13.53 -0.29
C CYS A 57 11.86 -14.72 -1.19
N ILE A 58 10.82 -15.52 -1.49
CA ILE A 58 10.88 -16.67 -2.41
C ILE A 58 10.27 -16.37 -3.78
N ASN A 59 9.73 -15.17 -3.98
CA ASN A 59 9.11 -14.76 -5.23
C ASN A 59 10.13 -14.18 -6.22
N HIS A 60 9.78 -14.24 -7.51
CA HIS A 60 10.60 -13.73 -8.61
C HIS A 60 9.93 -12.56 -9.33
N CYS A 61 9.45 -11.57 -8.56
CA CYS A 61 8.83 -10.38 -9.13
C CYS A 61 9.86 -9.55 -9.89
N VAL A 62 9.65 -9.33 -11.18
CA VAL A 62 10.66 -8.70 -12.07
C VAL A 62 11.00 -7.23 -11.73
N TYR A 63 10.16 -6.58 -10.93
CA TYR A 63 10.25 -5.16 -10.57
C TYR A 63 10.70 -4.90 -9.12
N CYS A 64 10.90 -5.96 -8.32
CA CYS A 64 11.11 -5.83 -6.88
C CYS A 64 12.56 -6.13 -6.50
N GLY A 65 13.22 -5.24 -5.75
CA GLY A 65 14.58 -5.44 -5.27
C GLY A 65 14.75 -6.68 -4.37
N PHE A 66 13.68 -7.16 -3.73
CA PHE A 66 13.71 -8.34 -2.87
C PHE A 66 13.49 -9.67 -3.61
N HIS A 67 13.37 -9.67 -4.95
CA HIS A 67 13.15 -10.93 -5.68
C HIS A 67 14.21 -11.98 -5.39
N ALA A 68 13.82 -13.26 -5.39
CA ALA A 68 14.64 -14.36 -4.88
C ALA A 68 16.01 -14.52 -5.56
N THR A 69 16.15 -14.11 -6.82
CA THR A 69 17.38 -14.19 -7.60
C THR A 69 18.26 -12.94 -7.53
N ASN A 70 17.84 -11.89 -6.82
CA ASN A 70 18.71 -10.74 -6.61
C ASN A 70 19.85 -11.11 -5.66
N PRO A 71 21.14 -10.92 -6.04
CA PRO A 71 22.29 -11.28 -5.23
C PRO A 71 22.53 -10.27 -4.09
N MET A 72 21.58 -10.13 -3.20
CA MET A 72 21.69 -9.28 -2.02
C MET A 72 21.71 -10.11 -0.73
N PRO A 73 22.38 -9.67 0.33
CA PRO A 73 22.30 -10.31 1.64
C PRO A 73 20.85 -10.42 2.12
N ARG A 74 20.46 -11.61 2.63
CA ARG A 74 19.13 -11.84 3.18
C ARG A 74 19.15 -11.73 4.69
N VAL A 75 18.36 -10.80 5.20
CA VAL A 75 18.27 -10.45 6.60
C VAL A 75 16.88 -10.80 7.12
N ILE A 76 16.84 -11.35 8.34
CA ILE A 76 15.62 -11.55 9.12
C ILE A 76 15.95 -11.04 10.52
N LEU A 77 15.29 -10.00 10.96
CA LEU A 77 15.54 -9.42 12.27
C LEU A 77 15.12 -10.39 13.38
N THR A 78 15.94 -10.49 14.40
CA THR A 78 15.55 -11.19 15.63
C THR A 78 14.47 -10.39 16.37
N PRO A 79 13.74 -11.00 17.32
CA PRO A 79 12.80 -10.25 18.15
C PRO A 79 13.44 -9.06 18.89
N GLU A 80 14.68 -9.22 19.35
CA GLU A 80 15.44 -8.18 20.03
C GLU A 80 15.79 -7.03 19.07
N GLN A 81 16.21 -7.36 17.85
CA GLN A 81 16.46 -6.37 16.80
C GLN A 81 15.17 -5.63 16.40
N CYS A 82 14.03 -6.34 16.29
CA CYS A 82 12.74 -5.67 16.07
C CYS A 82 12.43 -4.67 17.20
N GLU A 83 12.66 -5.03 18.46
CA GLU A 83 12.42 -4.12 19.59
C GLU A 83 13.35 -2.91 19.56
N ASP A 84 14.59 -3.06 19.15
CA ASP A 84 15.54 -1.94 19.01
C ASP A 84 15.11 -0.99 17.87
N GLU A 85 14.58 -1.53 16.75
CA GLU A 85 13.97 -0.72 15.68
C GLU A 85 12.76 0.07 16.19
N TYR A 86 11.86 -0.55 16.96
CA TYR A 86 10.69 0.12 17.54
C TYR A 86 11.11 1.27 18.47
N LYS A 87 12.11 1.06 19.30
CA LYS A 87 12.69 2.10 20.17
C LYS A 87 13.33 3.23 19.37
N ALA A 88 14.04 2.90 18.28
CA ALA A 88 14.64 3.89 17.40
C ALA A 88 13.56 4.76 16.72
N ILE A 89 12.51 4.15 16.18
CA ILE A 89 11.38 4.85 15.56
C ILE A 89 10.70 5.80 16.56
N LYS A 90 10.45 5.35 17.80
CA LYS A 90 9.83 6.21 18.84
C LYS A 90 10.70 7.40 19.23
N LYS A 91 12.02 7.35 18.99
CA LYS A 91 12.93 8.49 19.20
C LYS A 91 12.90 9.49 18.05
N LEU A 92 12.56 9.07 16.83
CA LEU A 92 12.46 9.97 15.67
C LEU A 92 11.27 10.90 15.80
N ALA A 93 10.08 10.34 16.05
CA ALA A 93 8.85 11.09 16.21
C ALA A 93 7.79 10.24 16.96
N PRO A 94 6.72 10.85 17.48
CA PRO A 94 5.68 10.15 18.25
C PRO A 94 4.72 9.35 17.33
N PHE A 95 5.26 8.52 16.44
CA PHE A 95 4.45 7.64 15.60
C PHE A 95 3.63 6.67 16.44
N GLU A 96 2.34 6.58 16.11
CA GLU A 96 1.41 5.59 16.67
C GLU A 96 1.02 4.52 15.65
N ASN A 97 1.18 4.80 14.35
CA ASN A 97 0.85 3.86 13.27
C ASN A 97 2.14 3.25 12.72
N LEU A 98 2.31 1.95 12.93
CA LEU A 98 3.41 1.16 12.39
C LEU A 98 2.91 0.24 11.27
N LEU A 99 3.59 0.25 10.12
CA LEU A 99 3.42 -0.73 9.05
C LEU A 99 4.63 -1.67 9.05
N ILE A 100 4.43 -2.90 9.49
CA ILE A 100 5.46 -3.95 9.42
C ILE A 100 5.44 -4.55 8.03
N VAL A 101 6.58 -4.51 7.34
CA VAL A 101 6.76 -5.01 5.96
C VAL A 101 7.72 -6.18 5.93
N THR A 102 7.40 -7.21 5.13
CA THR A 102 8.28 -8.36 4.93
C THR A 102 8.45 -8.73 3.46
N GLY A 103 9.58 -9.32 3.12
CA GLY A 103 9.63 -10.23 1.98
C GLY A 103 8.72 -11.44 2.22
N GLU A 104 8.21 -12.03 1.16
CA GLU A 104 7.29 -13.17 1.24
C GLU A 104 8.08 -14.49 1.36
N ASN A 105 8.25 -14.97 2.58
CA ASN A 105 8.88 -16.26 2.88
C ASN A 105 8.14 -16.97 4.04
N PRO A 106 7.18 -17.86 3.74
CA PRO A 106 6.31 -18.47 4.76
C PRO A 106 7.08 -19.34 5.77
N VAL A 107 8.22 -19.88 5.36
CA VAL A 107 9.03 -20.76 6.23
C VAL A 107 9.83 -19.95 7.25
N LYS A 108 10.41 -18.84 6.81
CA LYS A 108 11.33 -18.06 7.65
C LYS A 108 10.66 -16.86 8.33
N ALA A 109 9.61 -16.30 7.73
CA ALA A 109 8.89 -15.13 8.20
C ALA A 109 7.37 -15.39 8.15
N GLY A 110 6.94 -16.57 8.58
CA GLY A 110 5.55 -16.98 8.66
C GLY A 110 4.82 -16.44 9.90
N VAL A 111 3.61 -16.94 10.14
CA VAL A 111 2.72 -16.48 11.20
C VAL A 111 3.37 -16.42 12.58
N PRO A 112 4.11 -17.45 13.05
CA PRO A 112 4.76 -17.38 14.38
C PRO A 112 5.77 -16.25 14.52
N TYR A 113 6.49 -15.90 13.45
CA TYR A 113 7.44 -14.80 13.43
C TYR A 113 6.70 -13.45 13.47
N LEU A 114 5.64 -13.30 12.66
CA LEU A 114 4.81 -12.10 12.62
C LEU A 114 4.10 -11.86 13.95
N ALA A 115 3.54 -12.91 14.57
CA ALA A 115 2.90 -12.85 15.89
C ALA A 115 3.85 -12.31 16.95
N LYS A 116 5.10 -12.83 16.97
CA LYS A 116 6.11 -12.36 17.93
C LYS A 116 6.51 -10.89 17.69
N ALA A 117 6.67 -10.49 16.43
CA ALA A 117 6.95 -9.09 16.10
C ALA A 117 5.82 -8.15 16.55
N LEU A 118 4.54 -8.56 16.33
CA LEU A 118 3.36 -7.82 16.78
C LEU A 118 3.28 -7.73 18.32
N ASP A 119 3.54 -8.83 19.04
CA ASP A 119 3.52 -8.86 20.51
C ASP A 119 4.51 -7.90 21.15
N ILE A 120 5.61 -7.66 20.46
CA ILE A 120 6.58 -6.64 20.91
C ILE A 120 6.10 -5.25 20.48
N ALA A 121 5.68 -5.09 19.22
CA ALA A 121 5.29 -3.81 18.64
C ALA A 121 4.14 -3.13 19.42
N LYS A 122 3.13 -3.90 19.88
CA LYS A 122 1.98 -3.36 20.64
C LYS A 122 2.35 -2.67 21.97
N LYS A 123 3.58 -2.83 22.45
CA LYS A 123 4.10 -2.08 23.60
C LYS A 123 4.49 -0.64 23.24
N TYR A 124 4.69 -0.37 21.97
CA TYR A 124 5.22 0.90 21.45
C TYR A 124 4.23 1.64 20.56
N PHE A 125 3.34 0.94 19.86
CA PHE A 125 2.44 1.51 18.86
C PHE A 125 0.99 1.07 19.10
N SER A 126 0.07 1.97 18.91
CA SER A 126 -1.37 1.72 19.10
C SER A 126 -2.08 1.18 17.86
N ASN A 127 -1.51 1.35 16.66
CA ASN A 127 -2.08 0.87 15.42
C ASN A 127 -1.03 0.12 14.59
N LEU A 128 -1.22 -1.20 14.45
CA LEU A 128 -0.30 -2.11 13.81
C LEU A 128 -0.89 -2.66 12.51
N LYS A 129 -0.24 -2.39 11.40
CA LYS A 129 -0.60 -2.97 10.10
C LYS A 129 0.51 -3.84 9.56
N LEU A 130 0.13 -4.83 8.77
CA LEU A 130 1.08 -5.72 8.08
C LEU A 130 1.00 -5.52 6.58
N GLU A 131 2.15 -5.48 5.91
CA GLU A 131 2.29 -5.65 4.47
C GLU A 131 3.13 -6.91 4.23
N VAL A 132 2.43 -8.03 4.10
CA VAL A 132 3.01 -9.38 4.06
C VAL A 132 2.36 -10.22 2.96
N MET A 133 2.85 -11.44 2.77
CA MET A 133 2.19 -12.40 1.87
C MET A 133 0.73 -12.62 2.24
N PRO A 134 -0.17 -12.91 1.26
CA PRO A 134 -1.52 -13.33 1.58
C PRO A 134 -1.54 -14.61 2.42
N LEU A 135 -2.33 -14.58 3.49
CA LEU A 135 -2.47 -15.66 4.47
C LEU A 135 -3.84 -16.35 4.36
N SER A 136 -4.05 -17.41 5.13
CA SER A 136 -5.37 -17.99 5.35
C SER A 136 -6.26 -17.09 6.23
N ALA A 137 -7.55 -17.32 6.27
CA ALA A 137 -8.44 -16.56 7.15
C ALA A 137 -8.13 -16.84 8.63
N GLU A 138 -7.80 -18.09 8.95
CA GLU A 138 -7.40 -18.52 10.30
C GLU A 138 -6.12 -17.81 10.74
N ASP A 139 -5.12 -17.72 9.87
CA ASP A 139 -3.85 -17.02 10.15
C ASP A 139 -4.06 -15.52 10.37
N TYR A 140 -4.92 -14.87 9.58
CA TYR A 140 -5.27 -13.47 9.82
C TYR A 140 -6.01 -13.27 11.15
N ALA A 141 -6.92 -14.17 11.50
CA ALA A 141 -7.62 -14.14 12.78
C ALA A 141 -6.64 -14.29 13.95
N GLU A 142 -5.69 -15.23 13.85
CA GLU A 142 -4.62 -15.42 14.84
C GLU A 142 -3.80 -14.14 15.03
N LEU A 143 -3.33 -13.52 13.94
CA LEU A 143 -2.54 -12.29 14.02
C LEU A 143 -3.33 -11.10 14.62
N THR A 144 -4.66 -11.10 14.48
CA THR A 144 -5.51 -10.10 15.14
C THR A 144 -5.44 -10.24 16.66
N HIS A 145 -5.38 -11.45 17.20
CA HIS A 145 -5.18 -11.67 18.64
C HIS A 145 -3.82 -11.16 19.14
N HIS A 146 -2.82 -11.10 18.27
CA HIS A 146 -1.52 -10.51 18.55
C HIS A 146 -1.47 -8.98 18.41
N GLY A 147 -2.58 -8.33 18.06
CA GLY A 147 -2.69 -6.86 17.99
C GLY A 147 -2.66 -6.28 16.58
N MET A 148 -2.75 -7.10 15.53
CA MET A 148 -2.87 -6.61 14.17
C MET A 148 -4.22 -5.90 13.97
N ASN A 149 -4.17 -4.64 13.54
CA ASN A 149 -5.33 -3.83 13.21
C ASN A 149 -5.69 -3.88 11.73
N GLY A 150 -4.70 -4.12 10.86
CA GLY A 150 -4.96 -4.12 9.44
C GLY A 150 -3.88 -4.80 8.60
N VAL A 151 -4.24 -5.03 7.35
CA VAL A 151 -3.36 -5.64 6.35
C VAL A 151 -3.38 -4.79 5.09
N ILE A 152 -2.20 -4.55 4.51
CA ILE A 152 -2.05 -3.95 3.19
C ILE A 152 -1.60 -5.05 2.23
N CYS A 153 -2.29 -5.19 1.12
CA CYS A 153 -1.94 -6.11 0.07
C CYS A 153 -2.06 -5.42 -1.30
N PHE A 154 -1.01 -5.50 -2.09
CA PHE A 154 -1.04 -5.02 -3.47
C PHE A 154 -1.39 -6.19 -4.39
N GLN A 155 -2.48 -6.05 -5.15
CA GLN A 155 -2.77 -6.98 -6.27
C GLN A 155 -1.75 -6.81 -7.38
N GLU A 156 -1.13 -5.64 -7.45
CA GLU A 156 -0.14 -5.16 -8.42
C GLU A 156 -0.78 -4.88 -9.78
N THR A 157 -1.37 -5.87 -10.42
CA THR A 157 -2.20 -5.75 -11.63
C THR A 157 -3.36 -6.73 -11.58
N TYR A 158 -4.49 -6.33 -12.15
CA TYR A 158 -5.65 -7.19 -12.38
C TYR A 158 -5.61 -7.88 -13.75
N ASN A 159 -4.59 -7.62 -14.57
CA ASN A 159 -4.43 -8.27 -15.86
C ASN A 159 -3.94 -9.71 -15.68
N ARG A 160 -4.88 -10.62 -15.57
CA ARG A 160 -4.61 -12.06 -15.38
C ARG A 160 -3.71 -12.65 -16.49
N ALA A 161 -3.86 -12.18 -17.73
CA ALA A 161 -3.10 -12.70 -18.86
C ALA A 161 -1.60 -12.33 -18.77
N HIS A 162 -1.28 -11.17 -18.20
CA HIS A 162 0.09 -10.70 -18.04
C HIS A 162 0.67 -10.95 -16.65
N TYR A 163 -0.14 -11.38 -15.69
CA TYR A 163 0.26 -11.47 -14.28
C TYR A 163 1.53 -12.29 -14.08
N ASN A 164 1.65 -13.44 -14.76
CA ASN A 164 2.83 -14.32 -14.66
C ASN A 164 4.07 -13.77 -15.41
N ILE A 165 3.92 -12.77 -16.28
CA ILE A 165 5.06 -12.06 -16.86
C ILE A 165 5.80 -11.29 -15.76
N TYR A 166 5.06 -10.68 -14.85
CA TYR A 166 5.59 -9.90 -13.73
C TYR A 166 5.92 -10.75 -12.51
N HIS A 167 5.23 -11.89 -12.33
CA HIS A 167 5.36 -12.81 -11.20
C HIS A 167 5.60 -14.25 -11.68
N PRO A 168 6.76 -14.54 -12.31
CA PRO A 168 6.97 -15.84 -13.00
C PRO A 168 7.08 -17.03 -12.07
N ARG A 169 7.48 -16.84 -10.80
CA ARG A 169 7.69 -17.93 -9.83
C ARG A 169 7.44 -17.46 -8.40
N GLY A 170 7.21 -18.45 -7.52
CA GLY A 170 6.93 -18.25 -6.10
C GLY A 170 5.44 -18.20 -5.81
N MET A 171 5.07 -17.94 -4.56
CA MET A 171 3.67 -17.89 -4.12
C MET A 171 2.90 -16.76 -4.80
N LYS A 172 3.55 -15.64 -5.08
CA LYS A 172 2.95 -14.48 -5.73
C LYS A 172 2.56 -14.75 -7.19
N ALA A 173 3.09 -15.80 -7.82
CA ALA A 173 2.67 -16.23 -9.16
C ALA A 173 1.21 -16.72 -9.20
N ASN A 174 0.62 -17.09 -8.06
CA ASN A 174 -0.76 -17.52 -7.98
C ASN A 174 -1.70 -16.30 -7.87
N PHE A 175 -2.21 -15.86 -9.01
CA PHE A 175 -3.14 -14.73 -9.11
C PHE A 175 -4.37 -14.90 -8.22
N ASP A 176 -5.00 -16.08 -8.26
CA ASP A 176 -6.26 -16.33 -7.53
C ASP A 176 -6.03 -16.33 -6.02
N TRP A 177 -4.95 -16.95 -5.57
CA TRP A 177 -4.59 -16.92 -4.16
C TRP A 177 -4.40 -15.49 -3.64
N ARG A 178 -3.76 -14.64 -4.43
CA ARG A 178 -3.54 -13.25 -4.05
C ARG A 178 -4.82 -12.42 -4.11
N CYS A 179 -5.57 -12.50 -5.20
CA CYS A 179 -6.81 -11.76 -5.39
C CYS A 179 -7.86 -12.13 -4.32
N ASN A 180 -8.05 -13.43 -4.07
CA ASN A 180 -8.96 -13.90 -3.02
C ASN A 180 -8.38 -13.70 -1.59
N GLY A 181 -7.19 -13.17 -1.45
CA GLY A 181 -6.60 -12.78 -0.17
C GLY A 181 -7.44 -11.73 0.55
N PHE A 182 -8.04 -10.81 -0.20
CA PHE A 182 -8.89 -9.76 0.37
C PHE A 182 -10.18 -10.33 0.98
N ASP A 183 -10.76 -11.36 0.37
CA ASP A 183 -11.91 -12.09 0.96
C ASP A 183 -11.52 -12.80 2.25
N ARG A 184 -10.34 -13.44 2.30
CA ARG A 184 -9.85 -14.09 3.52
C ARG A 184 -9.61 -13.09 4.65
N MET A 185 -9.12 -11.89 4.34
CA MET A 185 -9.00 -10.79 5.32
C MET A 185 -10.38 -10.37 5.85
N GLY A 186 -11.36 -10.21 4.96
CA GLY A 186 -12.73 -9.86 5.32
C GLY A 186 -13.42 -10.94 6.15
N GLN A 187 -13.26 -12.22 5.78
CA GLN A 187 -13.75 -13.38 6.53
C GLN A 187 -13.15 -13.47 7.94
N ALA A 188 -11.88 -13.16 8.08
CA ALA A 188 -11.18 -13.09 9.37
C ALA A 188 -11.59 -11.88 10.22
N GLY A 189 -12.39 -10.96 9.69
CA GLY A 189 -12.80 -9.74 10.40
C GLY A 189 -11.70 -8.72 10.60
N VAL A 190 -10.70 -8.68 9.71
CA VAL A 190 -9.63 -7.67 9.75
C VAL A 190 -10.24 -6.27 9.73
N HIS A 191 -9.86 -5.43 10.70
CA HIS A 191 -10.46 -4.12 10.87
C HIS A 191 -10.18 -3.16 9.71
N SER A 192 -8.97 -3.20 9.13
CA SER A 192 -8.57 -2.33 8.03
C SER A 192 -7.86 -3.11 6.93
N ILE A 193 -8.32 -2.95 5.69
CA ILE A 193 -7.72 -3.56 4.49
C ILE A 193 -7.25 -2.46 3.56
N GLY A 194 -5.94 -2.44 3.29
CA GLY A 194 -5.33 -1.59 2.27
C GLY A 194 -5.16 -2.37 0.98
N MET A 195 -5.55 -1.76 -0.13
CA MET A 195 -5.41 -2.34 -1.46
C MET A 195 -4.68 -1.38 -2.41
N GLY A 196 -4.03 -1.95 -3.41
CA GLY A 196 -3.30 -1.14 -4.38
C GLY A 196 -2.94 -1.89 -5.65
N VAL A 197 -2.59 -1.08 -6.65
CA VAL A 197 -2.02 -1.52 -7.93
C VAL A 197 -0.72 -0.78 -8.18
N LEU A 198 0.28 -1.45 -8.77
CA LEU A 198 1.57 -0.84 -9.06
C LEU A 198 1.53 -0.21 -10.46
N ILE A 199 1.49 1.11 -10.51
CA ILE A 199 1.49 1.86 -11.76
C ILE A 199 2.84 1.76 -12.44
N GLY A 200 2.84 1.26 -13.66
CA GLY A 200 4.05 1.00 -14.46
C GLY A 200 4.13 -0.45 -14.95
N LEU A 201 3.38 -1.38 -14.35
CA LEU A 201 3.31 -2.76 -14.84
C LEU A 201 2.54 -2.84 -16.15
N GLU A 202 1.33 -2.30 -16.20
CA GLU A 202 0.49 -2.31 -17.39
C GLU A 202 0.55 -0.97 -18.13
N LYS A 203 0.50 -1.05 -19.47
CA LYS A 203 0.44 0.15 -20.31
C LYS A 203 -0.85 0.94 -20.06
N GLU A 204 -1.97 0.23 -19.97
CA GLU A 204 -3.28 0.81 -19.70
C GLU A 204 -3.62 0.75 -18.20
N TRP A 205 -2.91 1.56 -17.42
CA TRP A 205 -3.06 1.63 -15.97
C TRP A 205 -4.49 1.94 -15.49
N ARG A 206 -5.31 2.61 -16.33
CA ARG A 206 -6.71 2.92 -16.01
C ARG A 206 -7.55 1.67 -15.83
N THR A 207 -7.23 0.60 -16.56
CA THR A 207 -7.90 -0.70 -16.42
C THR A 207 -7.66 -1.28 -15.03
N ASP A 208 -6.42 -1.29 -14.55
CA ASP A 208 -6.09 -1.81 -13.22
C ASP A 208 -6.77 -1.01 -12.10
N ILE A 209 -6.77 0.31 -12.21
CA ILE A 209 -7.44 1.19 -11.24
C ILE A 209 -8.95 1.00 -11.25
N THR A 210 -9.56 0.81 -12.44
CA THR A 210 -10.98 0.50 -12.58
C THR A 210 -11.32 -0.84 -11.93
N MET A 211 -10.52 -1.87 -12.19
CA MET A 211 -10.73 -3.20 -11.59
C MET A 211 -10.57 -3.16 -10.07
N MET A 212 -9.63 -2.36 -9.57
CA MET A 212 -9.50 -2.12 -8.12
C MET A 212 -10.75 -1.43 -7.55
N ALA A 213 -11.35 -0.47 -8.25
CA ALA A 213 -12.59 0.16 -7.82
C ALA A 213 -13.78 -0.82 -7.78
N TYR A 214 -13.90 -1.73 -8.76
CA TYR A 214 -14.87 -2.84 -8.70
C TYR A 214 -14.62 -3.74 -7.50
N HIS A 215 -13.37 -4.13 -7.26
CA HIS A 215 -12.99 -4.99 -6.15
C HIS A 215 -13.28 -4.30 -4.79
N LEU A 216 -12.97 -3.00 -4.67
CA LEU A 216 -13.31 -2.22 -3.49
C LEU A 216 -14.83 -2.25 -3.21
N ARG A 217 -15.68 -1.99 -4.21
CA ARG A 217 -17.14 -2.03 -4.06
C ARG A 217 -17.64 -3.42 -3.67
N TYR A 218 -17.06 -4.47 -4.27
CA TYR A 218 -17.36 -5.84 -3.89
C TYR A 218 -17.05 -6.10 -2.42
N LEU A 219 -15.86 -5.75 -1.97
CA LEU A 219 -15.41 -5.95 -0.58
C LEU A 219 -16.25 -5.14 0.41
N GLN A 220 -16.54 -3.88 0.12
CA GLN A 220 -17.40 -3.03 0.95
C GLN A 220 -18.80 -3.62 1.13
N LYS A 221 -19.35 -4.21 0.07
CA LYS A 221 -20.66 -4.86 0.11
C LYS A 221 -20.66 -6.12 0.98
N HIS A 222 -19.60 -6.93 0.90
CA HIS A 222 -19.54 -8.23 1.59
C HIS A 222 -18.99 -8.11 3.00
N TYR A 223 -18.05 -7.18 3.23
CA TYR A 223 -17.34 -6.99 4.50
C TYR A 223 -17.47 -5.55 4.99
N TRP A 224 -18.70 -5.08 5.16
CA TRP A 224 -19.05 -3.69 5.44
C TRP A 224 -18.53 -3.15 6.79
N ARG A 225 -18.09 -4.01 7.70
CA ARG A 225 -17.47 -3.62 8.98
C ARG A 225 -16.00 -3.28 8.86
N THR A 226 -15.38 -3.64 7.75
CA THR A 226 -13.97 -3.37 7.46
C THR A 226 -13.80 -1.97 6.89
N LYS A 227 -12.78 -1.25 7.34
CA LYS A 227 -12.34 0.00 6.73
C LYS A 227 -11.40 -0.29 5.58
N TYR A 228 -11.46 0.54 4.54
CA TYR A 228 -10.64 0.35 3.36
C TYR A 228 -9.72 1.54 3.11
N SER A 229 -8.53 1.24 2.61
CA SER A 229 -7.61 2.24 2.06
C SER A 229 -7.13 1.83 0.68
N VAL A 230 -6.84 2.81 -0.17
CA VAL A 230 -6.31 2.60 -1.53
C VAL A 230 -5.01 3.35 -1.73
N ASN A 231 -4.14 2.76 -2.56
CA ASN A 231 -2.86 3.36 -2.92
C ASN A 231 -2.56 3.09 -4.41
N PHE A 232 -1.97 4.08 -5.09
CA PHE A 232 -1.61 4.03 -6.51
C PHE A 232 -0.11 4.30 -6.68
N PRO A 233 0.79 3.50 -6.08
CA PRO A 233 2.22 3.76 -6.15
C PRO A 233 2.70 3.71 -7.60
N ARG A 234 3.42 4.73 -8.00
CA ARG A 234 4.16 4.73 -9.26
C ARG A 234 5.44 3.92 -9.07
N MET A 235 5.75 3.08 -10.04
CA MET A 235 6.97 2.28 -10.01
C MET A 235 8.20 3.15 -9.86
N ARG A 236 9.10 2.74 -8.99
CA ARG A 236 10.43 3.34 -8.80
C ARG A 236 11.48 2.32 -9.19
N PRO A 237 12.64 2.76 -9.71
CA PRO A 237 13.75 1.86 -9.97
C PRO A 237 14.11 1.07 -8.70
N ALA A 238 14.28 -0.24 -8.86
CA ALA A 238 14.85 -1.10 -7.81
C ALA A 238 16.34 -1.29 -8.09
N GLU A 239 17.15 -1.39 -7.04
CA GLU A 239 18.55 -1.76 -7.20
C GLU A 239 18.67 -3.13 -7.86
N ASN A 240 19.55 -3.23 -8.84
CA ASN A 240 19.76 -4.42 -9.68
C ASN A 240 18.49 -4.90 -10.43
N GLY A 241 17.44 -4.05 -10.51
CA GLY A 241 16.23 -4.35 -11.27
C GLY A 241 16.36 -3.90 -12.73
N GLY A 242 16.25 -4.86 -13.67
CA GLY A 242 16.27 -4.57 -15.11
C GLY A 242 14.93 -4.18 -15.72
N PHE A 243 13.84 -4.26 -14.92
CA PHE A 243 12.50 -4.00 -15.43
C PHE A 243 12.25 -2.51 -15.63
N GLN A 244 11.85 -2.15 -16.85
CA GLN A 244 11.45 -0.78 -17.18
C GLN A 244 9.93 -0.66 -17.16
N PRO A 245 9.35 0.43 -16.60
CA PRO A 245 7.91 0.62 -16.58
C PRO A 245 7.33 0.64 -17.99
N ASN A 246 6.22 -0.07 -18.19
CA ASN A 246 5.46 -0.06 -19.45
C ASN A 246 4.68 1.24 -19.67
N CYS A 247 4.48 2.02 -18.61
CA CYS A 247 3.93 3.37 -18.67
C CYS A 247 4.52 4.25 -17.57
N VAL A 248 4.51 5.55 -17.82
CA VAL A 248 4.87 6.58 -16.84
C VAL A 248 3.65 7.46 -16.59
N MET A 249 3.07 7.34 -15.38
CA MET A 249 1.97 8.20 -14.97
C MET A 249 2.51 9.57 -14.55
N THR A 250 1.96 10.63 -15.16
CA THR A 250 2.30 12.02 -14.81
C THR A 250 1.68 12.43 -13.46
N ASP A 251 2.22 13.48 -12.85
CA ASP A 251 1.66 14.05 -11.61
C ASP A 251 0.20 14.49 -11.79
N LYS A 252 -0.12 15.06 -12.95
CA LYS A 252 -1.49 15.45 -13.31
C LYS A 252 -2.44 14.25 -13.36
N GLN A 253 -2.01 13.12 -13.89
CA GLN A 253 -2.79 11.88 -13.93
C GLN A 253 -2.95 11.26 -12.54
N LEU A 254 -1.90 11.29 -11.71
CA LEU A 254 -1.98 10.83 -10.33
C LEU A 254 -2.97 11.68 -9.51
N ALA A 255 -2.93 13.00 -9.67
CA ALA A 255 -3.90 13.91 -9.06
C ALA A 255 -5.33 13.62 -9.54
N GLN A 256 -5.53 13.42 -10.85
CA GLN A 256 -6.83 13.07 -11.42
C GLN A 256 -7.40 11.80 -10.82
N VAL A 257 -6.60 10.74 -10.69
CA VAL A 257 -7.02 9.47 -10.08
C VAL A 257 -7.41 9.66 -8.62
N THR A 258 -6.62 10.44 -7.87
CA THR A 258 -6.89 10.72 -6.46
C THR A 258 -8.21 11.48 -6.28
N PHE A 259 -8.43 12.52 -7.08
CA PHE A 259 -9.69 13.26 -7.04
C PHE A 259 -10.87 12.39 -7.45
N ALA A 260 -10.71 11.61 -8.52
CA ALA A 260 -11.74 10.68 -8.99
C ALA A 260 -12.10 9.65 -7.91
N MET A 261 -11.10 9.09 -7.22
CA MET A 261 -11.33 8.12 -6.16
C MET A 261 -12.09 8.74 -4.97
N ARG A 262 -11.74 9.96 -4.55
CA ARG A 262 -12.47 10.65 -3.49
C ARG A 262 -13.90 10.99 -3.87
N ILE A 263 -14.15 11.36 -5.14
CA ILE A 263 -15.50 11.62 -5.65
C ILE A 263 -16.29 10.31 -5.75
N PHE A 264 -15.64 9.21 -6.13
CA PHE A 264 -16.24 7.89 -6.21
C PHE A 264 -16.57 7.32 -4.84
N ASP A 265 -15.67 7.49 -3.86
CA ASP A 265 -15.82 6.98 -2.51
C ASP A 265 -15.36 8.01 -1.48
N HIS A 266 -16.32 8.55 -0.75
CA HIS A 266 -16.06 9.60 0.23
C HIS A 266 -15.39 9.07 1.51
N ASP A 267 -15.52 7.77 1.79
CA ASP A 267 -15.11 7.14 3.05
C ASP A 267 -13.77 6.40 2.98
N VAL A 268 -13.29 6.09 1.77
CA VAL A 268 -12.05 5.36 1.59
C VAL A 268 -10.85 6.22 1.99
N ASP A 269 -9.91 5.65 2.75
CA ASP A 269 -8.62 6.28 2.96
C ASP A 269 -7.80 6.25 1.67
N ILE A 270 -7.20 7.36 1.29
CA ILE A 270 -6.26 7.44 0.17
C ILE A 270 -4.86 7.66 0.73
N SER A 271 -3.96 6.74 0.44
CA SER A 271 -2.62 6.72 1.02
C SER A 271 -1.54 7.07 0.00
N TYR A 272 -0.62 7.95 0.38
CA TYR A 272 0.61 8.23 -0.35
C TYR A 272 1.83 7.85 0.48
N SER A 273 2.85 7.32 -0.18
CA SER A 273 4.12 7.01 0.46
C SER A 273 5.21 7.99 0.02
N THR A 274 6.38 7.87 0.65
CA THR A 274 7.61 8.61 0.29
C THR A 274 8.17 8.25 -1.09
N ARG A 275 7.50 7.35 -1.84
CA ARG A 275 7.76 7.17 -3.28
C ARG A 275 7.48 8.43 -4.07
N GLU A 276 6.49 9.23 -3.63
CA GLU A 276 6.14 10.48 -4.28
C GLU A 276 7.00 11.63 -3.74
N PRO A 277 7.43 12.56 -4.62
CA PRO A 277 8.25 13.69 -4.20
C PRO A 277 7.49 14.65 -3.29
N ALA A 278 8.24 15.39 -2.47
CA ALA A 278 7.72 16.29 -1.44
C ALA A 278 6.63 17.25 -1.95
N ASN A 279 6.87 17.90 -3.09
CA ASN A 279 5.93 18.85 -3.67
C ASN A 279 4.56 18.23 -3.98
N ILE A 280 4.53 17.00 -4.51
CA ILE A 280 3.27 16.30 -4.80
C ILE A 280 2.57 15.93 -3.50
N ARG A 281 3.28 15.42 -2.52
CA ARG A 281 2.71 15.04 -1.23
C ARG A 281 2.11 16.25 -0.51
N ASP A 282 2.80 17.38 -0.49
CA ASP A 282 2.34 18.62 0.16
C ASP A 282 1.04 19.14 -0.46
N HIS A 283 0.95 19.16 -1.79
CA HIS A 283 -0.28 19.59 -2.46
C HIS A 283 -1.44 18.61 -2.26
N MET A 284 -1.17 17.32 -2.37
CA MET A 284 -2.21 16.29 -2.27
C MET A 284 -2.75 16.08 -0.85
N ALA A 285 -1.99 16.47 0.18
CA ALA A 285 -2.42 16.47 1.58
C ALA A 285 -3.70 17.30 1.82
N THR A 286 -3.92 18.34 1.04
CA THR A 286 -5.10 19.22 1.15
C THR A 286 -6.19 18.90 0.13
N LEU A 287 -5.94 17.96 -0.78
CA LEU A 287 -6.78 17.74 -1.96
C LEU A 287 -7.38 16.34 -2.06
N GLY A 288 -7.18 15.47 -1.08
CA GLY A 288 -7.82 14.15 -1.13
C GLY A 288 -7.11 13.05 -0.38
N VAL A 289 -5.80 13.16 -0.18
CA VAL A 289 -5.01 12.18 0.57
C VAL A 289 -5.28 12.31 2.07
N THR A 290 -5.47 11.19 2.76
CA THR A 290 -5.82 11.14 4.19
C THR A 290 -4.77 10.40 5.02
N THR A 291 -3.87 9.68 4.36
CA THR A 291 -2.82 8.89 5.03
C THR A 291 -1.50 9.04 4.30
N MET A 292 -0.40 9.27 5.03
CA MET A 292 0.94 9.36 4.44
C MET A 292 1.97 8.60 5.26
N SER A 293 2.95 7.98 4.58
CA SER A 293 4.16 7.52 5.27
C SER A 293 5.15 8.67 5.47
N ALA A 294 5.94 8.60 6.52
CA ALA A 294 7.07 9.49 6.74
C ALA A 294 8.29 8.69 7.23
N GLU A 295 9.47 9.27 7.14
CA GLU A 295 10.74 8.67 7.59
C GLU A 295 10.99 7.27 6.99
N SER A 296 10.47 6.98 5.80
CA SER A 296 10.48 5.62 5.26
C SER A 296 11.90 5.15 4.93
N LYS A 297 12.28 4.02 5.51
CA LYS A 297 13.45 3.24 5.15
C LYS A 297 12.96 1.92 4.55
N THR A 298 13.48 1.56 3.37
CA THR A 298 13.08 0.33 2.68
C THR A 298 14.05 -0.83 2.91
N ASP A 299 15.04 -0.59 3.78
CA ASP A 299 16.00 -1.59 4.27
C ASP A 299 15.45 -2.35 5.47
N PRO A 300 15.63 -3.67 5.57
CA PRO A 300 15.35 -4.38 6.80
C PRO A 300 16.20 -3.85 7.97
N GLY A 301 15.54 -3.38 9.01
CA GLY A 301 16.24 -2.80 10.16
C GLY A 301 16.92 -1.45 9.88
N GLY A 302 16.37 -0.67 8.93
CA GLY A 302 16.97 0.56 8.44
C GLY A 302 17.00 1.72 9.43
N TYR A 303 16.35 1.61 10.60
CA TYR A 303 16.34 2.68 11.61
C TYR A 303 17.44 2.54 12.65
N TYR A 304 17.93 1.32 12.89
CA TYR A 304 18.95 1.05 13.91
C TYR A 304 19.96 -0.02 13.50
N THR A 305 19.49 -1.20 13.08
CA THR A 305 20.33 -2.40 12.93
C THR A 305 21.18 -2.40 11.66
N TYR A 306 20.56 -2.00 10.51
CA TYR A 306 21.19 -2.00 9.19
C TYR A 306 20.86 -0.71 8.42
N PRO A 307 21.50 0.41 8.72
CA PRO A 307 21.07 1.72 8.23
C PRO A 307 21.30 1.98 6.73
N THR A 308 21.93 1.07 5.98
CA THR A 308 22.17 1.24 4.52
C THR A 308 22.39 -0.07 3.79
N ALA A 309 22.21 -0.06 2.45
CA ALA A 309 22.63 -1.05 1.46
C ALA A 309 21.72 -2.24 1.18
N LEU A 310 20.49 -2.29 1.70
CA LEU A 310 19.55 -3.40 1.45
C LEU A 310 18.17 -2.92 0.97
N GLU A 311 18.12 -1.77 0.32
CA GLU A 311 16.89 -1.11 -0.10
C GLU A 311 16.06 -1.95 -1.08
N GLN A 312 14.74 -1.97 -0.89
CA GLN A 312 13.81 -2.56 -1.85
C GLN A 312 13.69 -1.70 -3.11
N PHE A 313 13.63 -0.39 -2.92
CA PHE A 313 13.58 0.66 -3.94
C PHE A 313 13.94 2.00 -3.30
N HIS A 314 14.37 2.95 -4.12
CA HIS A 314 14.71 4.31 -3.65
C HIS A 314 13.45 5.14 -3.31
N VAL A 315 13.48 5.85 -2.19
CA VAL A 315 12.44 6.82 -1.82
C VAL A 315 12.74 8.20 -2.39
N SER A 316 11.68 8.98 -2.69
CA SER A 316 11.84 10.31 -3.31
C SER A 316 11.71 11.46 -2.31
N ASP A 317 11.06 11.22 -1.17
CA ASP A 317 10.90 12.20 -0.09
C ASP A 317 11.61 11.69 1.16
N GLU A 318 12.76 12.29 1.46
CA GLU A 318 13.63 11.94 2.59
C GLU A 318 13.49 12.91 3.77
N ARG A 319 12.47 13.80 3.74
CA ARG A 319 12.25 14.76 4.83
C ARG A 319 11.90 14.04 6.12
N THR A 320 12.32 14.64 7.23
CA THR A 320 11.93 14.24 8.59
C THR A 320 10.43 14.50 8.84
N ALA A 321 9.85 13.76 9.78
CA ALA A 321 8.44 13.86 10.15
C ALA A 321 8.09 15.17 10.88
#